data_361b404f5f7d2b087090ab942092a5f4
#
_entry.id   361b404f5f7d2b087090ab942092a5f4
#
_cell.length_a   1.000
_cell.length_b   1.000
_cell.length_c   1.000
_cell.angle_alpha   90.00
_cell.angle_beta   90.00
_cell.angle_gamma   90.00
#
_symmetry.space_group_name_H-M   'P 1'
#
loop_
_entity.id
_entity.type
_entity.pdbx_description
1 polymer ?
#
loop_
_entity_poly.entity_id
_entity_poly.type
_entity_poly.pdbx_seq_one_letter_code
_entity_poly.pdbx_strand_id
1 'polypeptide(L)'
;MLARLPILVAAAPSTGIDSLQALIRRARSEPGGLEYASGGIGSTSHIAAVRLFQRAGVHLVHIPYAGTSAAVKDVLSGTVPILFTHLGTVASLVRAGRLRALAVTGNRRMAEFPGIPTVAELGYPGFDITTWHGVVAPIGTPREIIVRLHDTLVRAVSRPEARAELVALGMEPVGSSPEAFARAIADDVRNWSEVLRSTRNEPQ
;
A
#
# COMPACT_ATOMS: atom_id res chain seq x y z
N MET A 1 4.51 15.39 -6.18
CA MET A 1 4.10 14.45 -5.12
C MET A 1 4.34 15.10 -3.78
N LEU A 2 3.36 15.04 -2.89
CA LEU A 2 3.46 15.63 -1.54
C LEU A 2 3.66 14.57 -0.46
N ALA A 3 2.98 13.44 -0.58
CA ALA A 3 3.07 12.35 0.37
C ALA A 3 2.88 10.99 -0.32
N ARG A 4 3.36 9.92 0.34
CA ARG A 4 3.18 8.51 -0.04
C ARG A 4 2.49 7.76 1.08
N LEU A 5 1.72 6.74 0.73
CA LEU A 5 1.02 5.86 1.66
C LEU A 5 1.33 4.42 1.31
N PRO A 6 2.19 3.75 2.07
CA PRO A 6 2.41 2.32 1.91
C PRO A 6 1.15 1.51 2.21
N ILE A 7 1.01 0.38 1.55
CA ILE A 7 0.00 -0.61 1.89
C ILE A 7 0.55 -1.51 3.00
N LEU A 8 -0.26 -1.77 4.00
CA LEU A 8 0.00 -2.77 5.02
C LEU A 8 -0.53 -4.12 4.56
N VAL A 9 0.27 -5.15 4.71
CA VAL A 9 -0.16 -6.55 4.68
C VAL A 9 -0.43 -6.95 6.12
N ALA A 10 -1.66 -7.32 6.43
CA ALA A 10 -2.07 -7.69 7.79
C ALA A 10 -2.84 -9.02 7.80
N ALA A 11 -2.82 -9.70 8.93
CA ALA A 11 -3.59 -10.92 9.16
C ALA A 11 -4.49 -10.78 10.38
N ALA A 12 -5.63 -11.49 10.38
CA ALA A 12 -6.41 -11.69 11.59
C ALA A 12 -5.61 -12.55 12.59
N PRO A 13 -5.55 -12.19 13.86
CA PRO A 13 -4.81 -12.98 14.86
C PRO A 13 -5.27 -14.43 14.97
N SER A 14 -6.56 -14.69 14.73
CA SER A 14 -7.17 -16.04 14.73
C SER A 14 -6.59 -16.99 13.69
N THR A 15 -5.93 -16.47 12.65
CA THR A 15 -5.32 -17.28 11.58
C THR A 15 -4.04 -17.99 11.99
N GLY A 16 -3.37 -17.53 13.06
CA GLY A 16 -2.03 -17.97 13.45
C GLY A 16 -0.91 -17.51 12.50
N ILE A 17 -1.23 -16.70 11.49
CA ILE A 17 -0.23 -16.14 10.55
C ILE A 17 0.44 -14.93 11.21
N ASP A 18 1.71 -15.08 11.59
CA ASP A 18 2.46 -14.09 12.38
C ASP A 18 3.52 -13.32 11.57
N SER A 19 3.80 -13.74 10.36
CA SER A 19 4.82 -13.17 9.48
C SER A 19 4.46 -13.31 8.00
N LEU A 20 5.07 -12.48 7.14
CA LEU A 20 4.89 -12.60 5.69
C LEU A 20 5.38 -13.96 5.19
N GLN A 21 6.47 -14.48 5.76
CA GLN A 21 6.97 -15.81 5.42
C GLN A 21 5.99 -16.91 5.78
N ALA A 22 5.31 -16.81 6.93
CA ALA A 22 4.27 -17.75 7.33
C ALA A 22 3.07 -17.70 6.35
N LEU A 23 2.64 -16.51 5.96
CA LEU A 23 1.62 -16.32 4.93
C LEU A 23 2.01 -17.03 3.62
N ILE A 24 3.20 -16.77 3.11
CA ILE A 24 3.66 -17.34 1.84
C ILE A 24 3.82 -18.87 1.94
N ARG A 25 4.33 -19.40 3.07
CA ARG A 25 4.39 -20.85 3.27
C ARG A 25 3.01 -21.48 3.23
N ARG A 26 2.06 -20.90 3.94
CA ARG A 26 0.68 -21.41 3.98
C ARG A 26 0.01 -21.33 2.60
N ALA A 27 0.18 -20.23 1.87
CA ALA A 27 -0.36 -20.10 0.53
C ALA A 27 0.24 -21.13 -0.48
N ARG A 28 1.48 -21.57 -0.25
CA ARG A 28 2.09 -22.65 -1.05
C ARG A 28 1.56 -24.04 -0.73
N SER A 29 1.25 -24.29 0.57
CA SER A 29 0.70 -25.59 0.99
C SER A 29 -0.79 -25.73 0.67
N GLU A 30 -1.51 -24.63 0.50
CA GLU A 30 -2.95 -24.58 0.24
C GLU A 30 -3.24 -23.66 -0.97
N PRO A 31 -2.88 -24.04 -2.22
CA PRO A 31 -3.10 -23.20 -3.40
C PRO A 31 -4.58 -22.89 -3.59
N GLY A 32 -4.95 -21.60 -3.60
CA GLY A 32 -6.34 -21.13 -3.66
C GLY A 32 -7.15 -21.35 -2.38
N GLY A 33 -6.55 -21.88 -1.31
CA GLY A 33 -7.20 -22.08 -0.01
C GLY A 33 -7.18 -20.88 0.90
N LEU A 34 -6.45 -19.81 0.57
CA LEU A 34 -6.42 -18.56 1.34
C LEU A 34 -7.07 -17.43 0.58
N GLU A 35 -7.84 -16.62 1.31
CA GLU A 35 -8.49 -15.43 0.82
C GLU A 35 -7.77 -14.17 1.31
N TYR A 36 -7.87 -13.08 0.54
CA TYR A 36 -7.42 -11.76 0.98
C TYR A 36 -8.41 -10.67 0.59
N ALA A 37 -8.58 -9.72 1.49
CA ALA A 37 -9.40 -8.53 1.31
C ALA A 37 -8.57 -7.34 0.81
N SER A 38 -9.16 -6.52 -0.05
CA SER A 38 -8.62 -5.24 -0.50
C SER A 38 -9.70 -4.17 -0.62
N GLY A 39 -9.32 -2.94 -0.92
CA GLY A 39 -10.24 -1.82 -1.19
C GLY A 39 -10.97 -1.90 -2.54
N GLY A 40 -10.95 -3.06 -3.21
CA GLY A 40 -11.64 -3.32 -4.48
C GLY A 40 -10.70 -3.57 -5.66
N ILE A 41 -11.28 -4.08 -6.74
CA ILE A 41 -10.56 -4.39 -7.98
C ILE A 41 -9.90 -3.12 -8.54
N GLY A 42 -8.61 -3.20 -8.89
CA GLY A 42 -7.84 -2.07 -9.42
C GLY A 42 -7.38 -1.04 -8.37
N SER A 43 -7.73 -1.22 -7.09
CA SER A 43 -7.15 -0.37 -6.02
C SER A 43 -5.67 -0.65 -5.82
N THR A 44 -4.93 0.30 -5.23
CA THR A 44 -3.49 0.10 -4.92
C THR A 44 -3.28 -1.10 -4.00
N SER A 45 -4.19 -1.35 -3.06
CA SER A 45 -4.13 -2.50 -2.16
C SER A 45 -4.29 -3.84 -2.91
N HIS A 46 -5.20 -3.90 -3.89
CA HIS A 46 -5.34 -5.07 -4.75
C HIS A 46 -4.07 -5.31 -5.58
N ILE A 47 -3.54 -4.27 -6.22
CA ILE A 47 -2.34 -4.39 -7.05
C ILE A 47 -1.11 -4.76 -6.23
N ALA A 48 -0.97 -4.22 -5.02
CA ALA A 48 0.11 -4.60 -4.11
C ALA A 48 0.05 -6.09 -3.76
N ALA A 49 -1.16 -6.63 -3.53
CA ALA A 49 -1.38 -8.04 -3.28
C ALA A 49 -0.99 -8.89 -4.51
N VAL A 50 -1.54 -8.57 -5.68
CA VAL A 50 -1.24 -9.30 -6.92
C VAL A 50 0.27 -9.34 -7.21
N ARG A 51 0.95 -8.19 -7.12
CA ARG A 51 2.41 -8.12 -7.34
C ARG A 51 3.21 -8.93 -6.31
N LEU A 52 2.80 -8.90 -5.05
CA LEU A 52 3.45 -9.70 -4.01
C LEU A 52 3.30 -11.19 -4.31
N PHE A 53 2.08 -11.64 -4.60
CA PHE A 53 1.80 -13.05 -4.84
C PHE A 53 2.44 -13.56 -6.14
N GLN A 54 2.46 -12.76 -7.21
CA GLN A 54 3.22 -13.08 -8.42
C GLN A 54 4.71 -13.26 -8.13
N ARG A 55 5.34 -12.35 -7.37
CA ARG A 55 6.76 -12.48 -6.99
C ARG A 55 7.04 -13.66 -6.06
N ALA A 56 6.08 -14.01 -5.23
CA ALA A 56 6.19 -15.15 -4.31
C ALA A 56 5.86 -16.49 -4.97
N GLY A 57 5.29 -16.49 -6.19
CA GLY A 57 4.83 -17.70 -6.89
C GLY A 57 3.71 -18.39 -6.12
N VAL A 58 2.75 -17.64 -5.59
CA VAL A 58 1.59 -18.15 -4.85
C VAL A 58 0.29 -17.53 -5.38
N HIS A 59 -0.82 -18.24 -5.15
CA HIS A 59 -2.17 -17.79 -5.51
C HIS A 59 -3.07 -17.73 -4.28
N LEU A 60 -3.75 -16.60 -4.09
CA LEU A 60 -4.78 -16.38 -3.08
C LEU A 60 -6.04 -15.85 -3.75
N VAL A 61 -7.20 -16.19 -3.20
CA VAL A 61 -8.49 -15.74 -3.72
C VAL A 61 -8.75 -14.30 -3.28
N HIS A 62 -9.05 -13.43 -4.24
CA HIS A 62 -9.35 -12.02 -3.96
C HIS A 62 -10.80 -11.83 -3.55
N ILE A 63 -11.03 -11.22 -2.40
CA ILE A 63 -12.34 -10.76 -1.94
C ILE A 63 -12.38 -9.22 -2.04
N PRO A 64 -12.99 -8.67 -3.10
CA PRO A 64 -13.05 -7.22 -3.31
C PRO A 64 -14.12 -6.57 -2.42
N TYR A 65 -13.76 -5.45 -1.79
CA TYR A 65 -14.69 -4.64 -1.00
C TYR A 65 -14.85 -3.23 -1.61
N ALA A 66 -16.02 -2.63 -1.44
CA ALA A 66 -16.30 -1.25 -1.85
C ALA A 66 -15.66 -0.23 -0.87
N GLY A 67 -14.47 -0.55 -0.35
CA GLY A 67 -13.73 0.28 0.59
C GLY A 67 -13.20 -0.51 1.78
N THR A 68 -12.22 0.06 2.46
CA THR A 68 -11.44 -0.63 3.49
C THR A 68 -12.25 -0.95 4.77
N SER A 69 -13.23 -0.12 5.13
CA SER A 69 -13.97 -0.29 6.40
C SER A 69 -14.75 -1.61 6.47
N ALA A 70 -15.38 -2.01 5.36
CA ALA A 70 -16.10 -3.29 5.28
C ALA A 70 -15.10 -4.47 5.33
N ALA A 71 -13.99 -4.38 4.59
CA ALA A 71 -12.92 -5.36 4.61
C ALA A 71 -12.35 -5.59 6.02
N VAL A 72 -12.12 -4.52 6.77
CA VAL A 72 -11.59 -4.58 8.15
C VAL A 72 -12.54 -5.36 9.07
N LYS A 73 -13.85 -5.16 8.94
CA LYS A 73 -14.84 -5.88 9.77
C LYS A 73 -14.73 -7.39 9.56
N ASP A 74 -14.69 -7.85 8.32
CA ASP A 74 -14.66 -9.27 7.99
C ASP A 74 -13.30 -9.92 8.34
N VAL A 75 -12.21 -9.15 8.27
CA VAL A 75 -10.91 -9.64 8.75
C VAL A 75 -10.88 -9.73 10.27
N LEU A 76 -11.45 -8.77 10.99
CA LEU A 76 -11.51 -8.81 12.46
C LEU A 76 -12.38 -9.96 12.99
N SER A 77 -13.43 -10.36 12.25
CA SER A 77 -14.25 -11.54 12.58
C SER A 77 -13.58 -12.86 12.20
N GLY A 78 -12.49 -12.82 11.42
CA GLY A 78 -11.81 -14.01 10.91
C GLY A 78 -12.46 -14.62 9.65
N THR A 79 -13.49 -13.98 9.09
CA THR A 79 -14.15 -14.42 7.84
C THR A 79 -13.16 -14.38 6.67
N VAL A 80 -12.36 -13.32 6.56
CA VAL A 80 -11.27 -13.23 5.58
C VAL A 80 -9.94 -13.14 6.33
N PRO A 81 -8.97 -14.04 6.08
CA PRO A 81 -7.75 -14.13 6.88
C PRO A 81 -6.76 -12.98 6.71
N ILE A 82 -6.66 -12.40 5.50
CA ILE A 82 -5.62 -11.45 5.11
C ILE A 82 -6.23 -10.14 4.63
N LEU A 83 -5.59 -9.02 4.98
CA LEU A 83 -5.98 -7.68 4.60
C LEU A 83 -4.82 -6.93 3.95
N PHE A 84 -5.10 -6.31 2.79
CA PHE A 84 -4.25 -5.29 2.20
C PHE A 84 -4.94 -3.94 2.31
N THR A 85 -4.35 -3.00 3.04
CA THR A 85 -4.94 -1.69 3.31
C THR A 85 -3.87 -0.63 3.61
N HIS A 86 -4.24 0.65 3.65
CA HIS A 86 -3.34 1.69 4.14
C HIS A 86 -3.17 1.55 5.66
N LEU A 87 -1.92 1.65 6.12
CA LEU A 87 -1.60 1.52 7.55
C LEU A 87 -2.38 2.51 8.43
N GLY A 88 -2.50 3.77 7.98
CA GLY A 88 -3.23 4.80 8.72
C GLY A 88 -4.68 4.44 9.03
N THR A 89 -5.34 3.69 8.14
CA THR A 89 -6.73 3.25 8.34
C THR A 89 -6.89 2.27 9.51
N VAL A 90 -5.87 1.46 9.79
CA VAL A 90 -5.92 0.38 10.78
C VAL A 90 -4.87 0.50 11.89
N ALA A 91 -4.18 1.64 11.97
CA ALA A 91 -3.10 1.87 12.92
C ALA A 91 -3.51 1.60 14.38
N SER A 92 -4.70 2.02 14.79
CA SER A 92 -5.24 1.75 16.12
C SER A 92 -5.47 0.25 16.38
N LEU A 93 -5.92 -0.50 15.38
CA LEU A 93 -6.14 -1.94 15.48
C LEU A 93 -4.82 -2.71 15.57
N VAL A 94 -3.80 -2.25 14.85
CA VAL A 94 -2.44 -2.82 14.93
C VAL A 94 -1.84 -2.56 16.30
N ARG A 95 -1.92 -1.32 16.82
CA ARG A 95 -1.44 -0.97 18.17
C ARG A 95 -2.16 -1.77 19.27
N ALA A 96 -3.45 -2.02 19.10
CA ALA A 96 -4.26 -2.81 20.01
C ALA A 96 -4.07 -4.34 19.87
N GLY A 97 -3.21 -4.80 18.95
CA GLY A 97 -2.99 -6.22 18.66
C GLY A 97 -4.19 -6.95 18.04
N ARG A 98 -5.21 -6.19 17.59
CA ARG A 98 -6.41 -6.74 16.93
C ARG A 98 -6.18 -7.11 15.47
N LEU A 99 -5.14 -6.56 14.85
CA LEU A 99 -4.60 -6.96 13.56
C LEU A 99 -3.10 -7.20 13.71
N ARG A 100 -2.63 -8.29 13.13
CA ARG A 100 -1.21 -8.61 13.04
C ARG A 100 -0.63 -7.99 11.78
N ALA A 101 0.24 -6.99 11.94
CA ALA A 101 0.98 -6.40 10.82
C ALA A 101 2.10 -7.35 10.39
N LEU A 102 2.14 -7.72 9.12
CA LEU A 102 3.13 -8.64 8.56
C LEU A 102 4.25 -7.92 7.81
N ALA A 103 3.90 -6.92 6.99
CA ALA A 103 4.84 -6.12 6.23
C ALA A 103 4.19 -4.84 5.70
N VAL A 104 5.01 -3.85 5.32
CA VAL A 104 4.60 -2.68 4.52
C VAL A 104 5.22 -2.73 3.13
N THR A 105 4.50 -2.23 2.13
CA THR A 105 4.88 -2.31 0.71
C THR A 105 5.78 -1.19 0.22
N GLY A 106 6.04 -0.19 1.06
CA GLY A 106 6.97 0.91 0.74
C GLY A 106 8.44 0.46 0.78
N ASN A 107 9.31 1.31 0.27
CA ASN A 107 10.76 1.04 0.21
C ASN A 107 11.50 1.24 1.55
N ARG A 108 10.80 1.72 2.58
CA ARG A 108 11.31 1.87 3.95
C ARG A 108 10.21 1.60 4.98
N ARG A 109 10.61 1.26 6.20
CA ARG A 109 9.68 1.10 7.32
C ARG A 109 9.02 2.43 7.67
N MET A 110 7.80 2.36 8.18
CA MET A 110 7.10 3.53 8.69
C MET A 110 7.69 3.99 10.02
N ALA A 111 7.91 5.29 10.19
CA ALA A 111 8.51 5.85 11.41
C ALA A 111 7.68 5.53 12.67
N GLU A 112 6.35 5.52 12.56
CA GLU A 112 5.45 5.18 13.67
C GLU A 112 5.39 3.70 14.02
N PHE A 113 5.84 2.84 13.10
CA PHE A 113 5.82 1.38 13.24
C PHE A 113 7.16 0.77 12.80
N PRO A 114 8.28 1.14 13.45
CA PRO A 114 9.62 0.70 13.04
C PRO A 114 9.81 -0.82 13.17
N GLY A 115 8.97 -1.49 13.95
CA GLY A 115 8.95 -2.94 14.09
C GLY A 115 8.34 -3.68 12.90
N ILE A 116 7.59 -2.99 12.00
CA ILE A 116 7.00 -3.64 10.84
C ILE A 116 8.00 -3.58 9.68
N PRO A 117 8.49 -4.72 9.18
CA PRO A 117 9.46 -4.75 8.09
C PRO A 117 8.80 -4.38 6.75
N THR A 118 9.61 -4.00 5.77
CA THR A 118 9.15 -3.86 4.39
C THR A 118 9.09 -5.22 3.68
N VAL A 119 8.26 -5.33 2.65
CA VAL A 119 8.24 -6.51 1.77
C VAL A 119 9.62 -6.73 1.14
N ALA A 120 10.34 -5.65 0.81
CA ALA A 120 11.69 -5.72 0.25
C ALA A 120 12.70 -6.36 1.21
N GLU A 121 12.67 -6.01 2.51
CA GLU A 121 13.52 -6.61 3.55
C GLU A 121 13.24 -8.11 3.75
N LEU A 122 12.03 -8.56 3.41
CA LEU A 122 11.58 -9.95 3.62
C LEU A 122 11.81 -10.86 2.41
N GLY A 123 12.71 -10.48 1.49
CA GLY A 123 13.15 -11.33 0.38
C GLY A 123 12.60 -10.95 -1.01
N TYR A 124 11.97 -9.77 -1.13
CA TYR A 124 11.46 -9.26 -2.41
C TYR A 124 12.12 -7.93 -2.78
N PRO A 125 13.44 -7.91 -3.08
CA PRO A 125 14.19 -6.68 -3.28
C PRO A 125 13.57 -5.82 -4.39
N GLY A 126 13.55 -4.48 -4.17
CA GLY A 126 12.95 -3.52 -5.09
C GLY A 126 11.41 -3.52 -5.09
N PHE A 127 10.76 -4.20 -4.13
CA PHE A 127 9.32 -4.06 -3.93
C PHE A 127 9.02 -2.68 -3.33
N ASP A 128 8.33 -1.84 -4.09
CA ASP A 128 7.92 -0.50 -3.68
C ASP A 128 6.59 -0.15 -4.36
N ILE A 129 5.48 -0.42 -3.68
CA ILE A 129 4.13 -0.09 -4.16
C ILE A 129 3.45 0.76 -3.10
N THR A 130 3.14 2.00 -3.46
CA THR A 130 2.51 2.96 -2.57
C THR A 130 1.43 3.73 -3.31
N THR A 131 0.38 4.13 -2.60
CA THR A 131 -0.45 5.24 -3.07
C THR A 131 0.32 6.54 -2.87
N TRP A 132 0.08 7.53 -3.69
CA TRP A 132 0.64 8.86 -3.52
C TRP A 132 -0.43 9.94 -3.60
N HIS A 133 -0.19 11.03 -2.91
CA HIS A 133 -0.96 12.26 -3.01
C HIS A 133 -0.10 13.35 -3.66
N GLY A 134 -0.66 14.04 -4.62
CA GLY A 134 0.03 15.10 -5.33
C GLY A 134 -0.93 16.15 -5.87
N VAL A 135 -0.38 17.28 -6.30
CA VAL A 135 -1.12 18.34 -6.98
C VAL A 135 -0.69 18.36 -8.44
N VAL A 136 -1.64 18.41 -9.34
CA VAL A 136 -1.43 18.55 -10.77
C VAL A 136 -2.04 19.86 -11.25
N ALA A 137 -1.50 20.42 -12.33
CA ALA A 137 -2.00 21.63 -12.97
C ALA A 137 -2.46 21.32 -14.40
N PRO A 138 -3.38 22.11 -14.97
CA PRO A 138 -3.78 21.97 -16.36
C PRO A 138 -2.58 22.08 -17.31
N ILE A 139 -2.70 21.42 -18.47
CA ILE A 139 -1.69 21.56 -19.53
C ILE A 139 -1.61 23.01 -19.98
N GLY A 140 -0.38 23.50 -20.27
CA GLY A 140 -0.15 24.90 -20.63
C GLY A 140 0.00 25.86 -19.45
N THR A 141 -0.11 25.41 -18.19
CA THR A 141 0.21 26.27 -17.04
C THR A 141 1.65 26.79 -17.15
N PRO A 142 1.90 28.12 -17.07
CA PRO A 142 3.24 28.70 -17.17
C PRO A 142 4.20 28.08 -16.14
N ARG A 143 5.45 27.84 -16.56
CA ARG A 143 6.47 27.21 -15.70
C ARG A 143 6.71 27.98 -14.38
N GLU A 144 6.68 29.29 -14.42
CA GLU A 144 6.81 30.15 -13.22
C GLU A 144 5.72 29.89 -12.18
N ILE A 145 4.49 29.63 -12.63
CA ILE A 145 3.37 29.28 -11.74
C ILE A 145 3.62 27.89 -11.14
N ILE A 146 4.06 26.92 -11.93
CA ILE A 146 4.41 25.57 -11.43
C ILE A 146 5.50 25.65 -10.37
N VAL A 147 6.58 26.40 -10.61
CA VAL A 147 7.67 26.59 -9.63
C VAL A 147 7.15 27.21 -8.35
N ARG A 148 6.39 28.31 -8.45
CA ARG A 148 5.83 29.00 -7.27
C ARG A 148 4.91 28.10 -6.45
N LEU A 149 4.04 27.31 -7.12
CA LEU A 149 3.17 26.34 -6.46
C LEU A 149 3.99 25.24 -5.78
N HIS A 150 4.97 24.67 -6.47
CA HIS A 150 5.86 23.65 -5.93
C HIS A 150 6.55 24.14 -4.66
N ASP A 151 7.22 25.31 -4.69
CA ASP A 151 7.96 25.84 -3.56
C ASP A 151 7.04 26.11 -2.36
N THR A 152 5.83 26.58 -2.64
CA THR A 152 4.84 26.83 -1.58
C THR A 152 4.36 25.54 -0.94
N LEU A 153 4.05 24.53 -1.75
CA LEU A 153 3.59 23.23 -1.28
C LEU A 153 4.69 22.47 -0.52
N VAL A 154 5.93 22.49 -1.04
CA VAL A 154 7.07 21.86 -0.35
C VAL A 154 7.33 22.52 1.01
N ARG A 155 7.32 23.86 1.08
CA ARG A 155 7.42 24.57 2.37
C ARG A 155 6.30 24.17 3.32
N ALA A 156 5.06 24.04 2.82
CA ALA A 156 3.91 23.66 3.65
C ALA A 156 4.07 22.26 4.26
N VAL A 157 4.38 21.25 3.42
CA VAL A 157 4.52 19.85 3.89
C VAL A 157 5.81 19.61 4.69
N SER A 158 6.78 20.53 4.61
CA SER A 158 8.03 20.47 5.38
C SER A 158 7.92 21.06 6.77
N ARG A 159 6.85 21.78 7.09
CA ARG A 159 6.62 22.31 8.45
C ARG A 159 6.54 21.16 9.45
N PRO A 160 7.14 21.30 10.64
CA PRO A 160 7.13 20.22 11.64
C PRO A 160 5.72 19.72 11.98
N GLU A 161 4.77 20.65 12.14
CA GLU A 161 3.38 20.35 12.49
C GLU A 161 2.69 19.56 11.34
N ALA A 162 2.82 20.03 10.10
CA ALA A 162 2.24 19.37 8.95
C ALA A 162 2.85 17.96 8.71
N ARG A 163 4.17 17.83 8.93
CA ARG A 163 4.83 16.51 8.88
C ARG A 163 4.31 15.58 9.95
N ALA A 164 4.14 16.06 11.18
CA ALA A 164 3.61 15.26 12.28
C ALA A 164 2.18 14.78 12.00
N GLU A 165 1.32 15.65 11.46
CA GLU A 165 -0.04 15.29 11.06
C GLU A 165 -0.06 14.25 9.94
N LEU A 166 0.75 14.43 8.88
CA LEU A 166 0.85 13.47 7.79
C LEU A 166 1.32 12.10 8.30
N VAL A 167 2.34 12.07 9.15
CA VAL A 167 2.86 10.84 9.75
C VAL A 167 1.78 10.18 10.62
N ALA A 168 1.05 10.94 11.43
CA ALA A 168 -0.06 10.43 12.26
C ALA A 168 -1.18 9.79 11.41
N LEU A 169 -1.38 10.26 10.18
CA LEU A 169 -2.29 9.68 9.18
C LEU A 169 -1.70 8.47 8.43
N GLY A 170 -0.50 8.01 8.79
CA GLY A 170 0.18 6.90 8.12
C GLY A 170 0.74 7.28 6.75
N MET A 171 0.99 8.56 6.53
CA MET A 171 1.58 9.08 5.30
C MET A 171 3.06 9.38 5.49
N GLU A 172 3.81 9.20 4.42
CA GLU A 172 5.21 9.59 4.33
C GLU A 172 5.32 10.93 3.59
N PRO A 173 5.69 12.03 4.26
CA PRO A 173 5.90 13.32 3.59
C PRO A 173 7.09 13.24 2.62
N VAL A 174 6.90 13.68 1.37
CA VAL A 174 7.91 13.57 0.30
C VAL A 174 8.36 14.93 -0.22
N GLY A 175 7.44 15.75 -0.75
CA GLY A 175 7.80 17.05 -1.36
C GLY A 175 8.70 16.91 -2.59
N SER A 176 8.37 16.02 -3.54
CA SER A 176 9.20 15.78 -4.72
C SER A 176 9.15 16.94 -5.73
N SER A 177 10.21 17.07 -6.56
CA SER A 177 10.18 18.00 -7.69
C SER A 177 9.09 17.64 -8.70
N PRO A 178 8.63 18.61 -9.52
CA PRO A 178 7.66 18.36 -10.60
C PRO A 178 8.11 17.26 -11.56
N GLU A 179 9.39 17.25 -11.94
CA GLU A 179 9.97 16.26 -12.86
C GLU A 179 10.03 14.86 -12.24
N ALA A 180 10.36 14.76 -10.95
CA ALA A 180 10.36 13.49 -10.25
C ALA A 180 8.94 12.94 -10.11
N PHE A 181 7.94 13.80 -9.87
CA PHE A 181 6.55 13.39 -9.81
C PHE A 181 6.01 12.96 -11.17
N ALA A 182 6.35 13.66 -12.24
CA ALA A 182 5.99 13.26 -13.61
C ALA A 182 6.56 11.89 -13.98
N ARG A 183 7.83 11.60 -13.61
CA ARG A 183 8.42 10.27 -13.78
C ARG A 183 7.66 9.20 -13.00
N ALA A 184 7.35 9.46 -11.73
CA ALA A 184 6.60 8.51 -10.90
C ALA A 184 5.24 8.16 -11.50
N ILE A 185 4.50 9.16 -12.03
CA ILE A 185 3.22 8.94 -12.73
C ILE A 185 3.42 8.05 -13.95
N ALA A 186 4.44 8.35 -14.79
CA ALA A 186 4.70 7.58 -16.01
C ALA A 186 5.11 6.13 -15.69
N ASP A 187 5.91 5.93 -14.63
CA ASP A 187 6.31 4.59 -14.16
C ASP A 187 5.10 3.80 -13.65
N ASP A 188 4.24 4.44 -12.86
CA ASP A 188 3.01 3.83 -12.39
C ASP A 188 2.11 3.42 -13.56
N VAL A 189 1.84 4.30 -14.51
CA VAL A 189 1.02 3.97 -15.69
C VAL A 189 1.54 2.75 -16.42
N ARG A 190 2.86 2.60 -16.60
CA ARG A 190 3.47 1.42 -17.21
C ARG A 190 3.27 0.16 -16.37
N ASN A 191 3.66 0.23 -15.10
CA ASN A 191 3.63 -0.90 -14.18
C ASN A 191 2.20 -1.43 -13.93
N TRP A 192 1.24 -0.50 -13.79
CA TRP A 192 -0.15 -0.86 -13.50
C TRP A 192 -0.85 -1.44 -14.72
N SER A 193 -0.53 -0.93 -15.92
CA SER A 193 -1.06 -1.48 -17.17
C SER A 193 -0.71 -2.96 -17.36
N GLU A 194 0.48 -3.39 -16.93
CA GLU A 194 0.89 -4.79 -16.96
C GLU A 194 0.10 -5.64 -15.97
N VAL A 195 -0.07 -5.17 -14.73
CA VAL A 195 -0.81 -5.89 -13.70
C VAL A 195 -2.28 -6.05 -14.09
N LEU A 196 -2.92 -4.97 -14.55
CA LEU A 196 -4.33 -5.00 -14.96
C LEU A 196 -4.58 -5.90 -16.17
N ARG A 197 -3.60 -6.09 -17.06
CA ARG A 197 -3.71 -7.07 -18.14
C ARG A 197 -3.64 -8.50 -17.62
N SER A 198 -2.79 -8.78 -16.64
CA SER A 198 -2.66 -10.12 -16.06
C SER A 198 -3.90 -10.52 -15.24
N THR A 199 -4.50 -9.60 -14.49
CA THR A 199 -5.70 -9.86 -13.67
C THR A 199 -6.99 -9.99 -14.50
N ARG A 200 -7.04 -9.45 -15.72
CA ARG A 200 -8.20 -9.64 -16.62
C ARG A 200 -8.34 -11.07 -17.14
N ASN A 201 -7.28 -11.85 -17.09
CA ASN A 201 -7.23 -13.24 -17.58
C ASN A 201 -7.37 -14.27 -16.45
N GLU A 202 -7.55 -13.87 -15.20
CA GLU A 202 -7.86 -14.79 -14.12
C GLU A 202 -9.35 -15.15 -14.17
N PRO A 203 -9.75 -16.43 -14.23
CA PRO A 203 -11.15 -16.84 -14.14
C PRO A 203 -11.68 -16.42 -12.76
N GLN A 204 -12.87 -15.80 -12.76
CA GLN A 204 -13.61 -15.42 -11.56
C GLN A 204 -14.20 -16.65 -10.88
#